data_1ca87a72ca24f3fe6e71e12f71a8735a
#
_entry.id   1ca87a72ca24f3fe6e71e12f71a8735a
#
_cell.length_a   1.000
_cell.length_b   1.000
_cell.length_c   1.000
_cell.angle_alpha   90.00
_cell.angle_beta   90.00
_cell.angle_gamma   90.00
#
_symmetry.space_group_name_H-M   'P 1'
#
loop_
_entity.id
_entity.type
_entity.pdbx_description
1 polymer ?
#
loop_
_entity_poly.entity_id
_entity_poly.type
_entity_poly.pdbx_seq_one_letter_code
_entity_poly.pdbx_strand_id
1 'polypeptide(L)'
;MSSKNVSIIFVFFLLFNLCLSIDYRAESLRLHFNKKGKIEVQSKIPVKTKDDLSIIYTPGVLEVSNKILADNSTIYKYTLKSHTVAVVTDGTAVLGLGDIGPEAALPVMEGKALMYKELGDVDAFPICLDTKDPEEIVKTVKYIAPTFGGINLEDISSPRCFEIEDKLIRELDIPVLHTDQHATAIVVTAGIINSLKIVKKEWQDLKIIIAGTGAAGLSTCRILMNFNPKDIILVNRNGIVYDGRPDLNPIVSKMARVTNRDKVKGNMTEAIKDADIFIGLSRSKVLSTKMVKTMAKNAIVFALSNPDPEIMPEDAFAGGARIVATGRPEFPNHMNNELAFPGLFRGALMVRATSIVEDMKVGAARALASLVSDRELNEKFIVPDVFDKRCAKVIADEVALVAEQLGLAKNPGNRDW
;
A
#
# COMPACT_ATOMS: atom_id res chain seq x y z
N MET A 1 -32.25 47.87 -20.80
CA MET A 1 -32.12 46.85 -19.75
C MET A 1 -31.13 47.36 -18.73
N SER A 2 -31.58 47.58 -17.50
CA SER A 2 -30.90 48.34 -16.46
C SER A 2 -29.68 47.59 -15.89
N SER A 3 -28.58 48.30 -15.67
CA SER A 3 -27.31 47.83 -15.08
C SER A 3 -27.44 47.10 -13.72
N LYS A 4 -28.58 47.23 -13.06
CA LYS A 4 -28.91 46.54 -11.81
C LYS A 4 -29.17 45.04 -11.98
N ASN A 5 -29.67 44.60 -13.16
CA ASN A 5 -29.94 43.18 -13.38
C ASN A 5 -28.69 42.35 -13.72
N VAL A 6 -27.64 43.00 -14.22
CA VAL A 6 -26.36 42.32 -14.52
C VAL A 6 -25.58 42.03 -13.22
N SER A 7 -25.63 42.94 -12.23
CA SER A 7 -24.99 42.74 -10.93
C SER A 7 -25.62 41.63 -10.08
N ILE A 8 -26.95 41.46 -10.16
CA ILE A 8 -27.67 40.42 -9.43
C ILE A 8 -27.35 39.02 -10.01
N ILE A 9 -27.28 38.92 -11.33
CA ILE A 9 -26.92 37.65 -12.01
C ILE A 9 -25.44 37.28 -11.72
N PHE A 10 -24.53 38.25 -11.65
CA PHE A 10 -23.13 38.03 -11.33
C PHE A 10 -22.94 37.63 -9.88
N VAL A 11 -23.71 38.19 -8.94
CA VAL A 11 -23.70 37.81 -7.51
C VAL A 11 -24.34 36.43 -7.33
N PHE A 12 -25.40 36.09 -8.04
CA PHE A 12 -25.97 34.74 -8.06
C PHE A 12 -25.04 33.73 -8.69
N PHE A 13 -24.28 34.07 -9.75
CA PHE A 13 -23.25 33.19 -10.33
C PHE A 13 -22.04 33.05 -9.45
N LEU A 14 -21.66 34.07 -8.67
CA LEU A 14 -20.60 33.98 -7.64
C LEU A 14 -21.06 33.19 -6.40
N LEU A 15 -22.34 33.29 -6.02
CA LEU A 15 -22.94 32.49 -4.95
C LEU A 15 -23.25 31.05 -5.35
N PHE A 16 -23.51 30.79 -6.64
CA PHE A 16 -23.68 29.42 -7.17
C PHE A 16 -22.35 28.73 -7.47
N ASN A 17 -21.25 29.48 -7.67
CA ASN A 17 -19.87 28.98 -7.74
C ASN A 17 -19.13 28.98 -6.39
N LEU A 18 -19.78 29.31 -5.30
CA LEU A 18 -19.49 28.69 -4.02
C LEU A 18 -20.00 27.24 -4.09
N CYS A 19 -19.41 26.47 -5.00
CA CYS A 19 -19.36 25.04 -4.94
C CYS A 19 -18.94 24.74 -3.51
N LEU A 20 -19.87 24.30 -2.69
CA LEU A 20 -19.62 23.88 -1.31
C LEU A 20 -18.52 22.86 -1.41
N SER A 21 -17.27 23.30 -1.28
CA SER A 21 -16.15 22.39 -1.15
C SER A 21 -16.48 21.52 0.04
N ILE A 22 -16.61 20.23 -0.17
CA ILE A 22 -16.92 19.28 0.91
C ILE A 22 -15.82 19.46 1.95
N ASP A 23 -16.19 19.82 3.17
CA ASP A 23 -15.30 19.69 4.30
C ASP A 23 -15.19 18.20 4.66
N TYR A 24 -14.25 17.53 4.05
CA TYR A 24 -14.03 16.09 4.23
C TYR A 24 -13.79 15.71 5.69
N ARG A 25 -13.25 16.61 6.52
CA ARG A 25 -12.98 16.36 7.95
C ARG A 25 -14.28 16.37 8.74
N ALA A 26 -15.10 17.39 8.57
CA ALA A 26 -16.41 17.49 9.22
C ALA A 26 -17.33 16.36 8.77
N GLU A 27 -17.34 16.04 7.46
CA GLU A 27 -18.18 14.99 6.92
C GLU A 27 -17.73 13.59 7.39
N SER A 28 -16.43 13.35 7.52
CA SER A 28 -15.89 12.12 8.08
C SER A 28 -16.31 11.94 9.55
N LEU A 29 -16.22 12.97 10.38
CA LEU A 29 -16.69 12.93 11.76
C LEU A 29 -18.19 12.63 11.85
N ARG A 30 -19.01 13.28 11.01
CA ARG A 30 -20.46 13.07 10.93
C ARG A 30 -20.77 11.61 10.53
N LEU A 31 -20.07 11.07 9.53
CA LEU A 31 -20.23 9.70 9.07
C LEU A 31 -19.94 8.70 10.19
N HIS A 32 -18.78 8.82 10.84
CA HIS A 32 -18.38 7.92 11.93
C HIS A 32 -19.34 7.98 13.11
N PHE A 33 -19.79 9.17 13.48
CA PHE A 33 -20.76 9.35 14.56
C PHE A 33 -22.09 8.68 14.24
N ASN A 34 -22.63 8.87 13.03
CA ASN A 34 -23.92 8.35 12.63
C ASN A 34 -23.92 6.83 12.39
N LYS A 35 -22.82 6.31 11.85
CA LYS A 35 -22.67 4.90 11.51
C LYS A 35 -22.04 4.05 12.63
N LYS A 36 -21.43 4.70 13.63
CA LYS A 36 -20.69 4.04 14.73
C LYS A 36 -19.56 3.15 14.19
N GLY A 37 -18.79 3.67 13.26
CA GLY A 37 -17.73 2.98 12.54
C GLY A 37 -18.04 2.79 11.06
N LYS A 38 -17.21 2.03 10.36
CA LYS A 38 -17.29 1.83 8.89
C LYS A 38 -17.62 0.38 8.50
N ILE A 39 -17.49 -0.54 9.43
CA ILE A 39 -17.68 -1.98 9.17
C ILE A 39 -18.70 -2.55 10.15
N GLU A 40 -19.37 -3.60 9.72
CA GLU A 40 -20.31 -4.39 10.54
C GLU A 40 -20.18 -5.87 10.21
N VAL A 41 -20.64 -6.72 11.12
CA VAL A 41 -20.75 -8.17 10.91
C VAL A 41 -22.18 -8.49 10.51
N GLN A 42 -22.35 -9.17 9.37
CA GLN A 42 -23.65 -9.63 8.88
C GLN A 42 -23.72 -11.15 8.81
N SER A 43 -24.89 -11.70 9.14
CA SER A 43 -25.16 -13.12 8.96
C SER A 43 -25.30 -13.45 7.47
N LYS A 44 -24.59 -14.47 6.99
CA LYS A 44 -24.72 -15.01 5.62
C LYS A 44 -26.01 -15.85 5.45
N ILE A 45 -26.60 -16.31 6.55
CA ILE A 45 -27.75 -17.21 6.55
C ILE A 45 -28.83 -16.72 7.53
N PRO A 46 -30.11 -16.82 7.19
CA PRO A 46 -31.19 -16.48 8.12
C PRO A 46 -31.34 -17.54 9.18
N VAL A 47 -31.70 -17.13 10.41
CA VAL A 47 -32.07 -18.02 11.53
C VAL A 47 -33.50 -17.66 11.95
N LYS A 48 -34.46 -18.48 11.57
CA LYS A 48 -35.90 -18.21 11.80
C LYS A 48 -36.62 -19.33 12.56
N THR A 49 -36.08 -20.53 12.55
CA THR A 49 -36.70 -21.71 13.13
C THR A 49 -35.76 -22.41 14.12
N LYS A 50 -36.32 -23.34 14.93
CA LYS A 50 -35.50 -24.20 15.78
C LYS A 50 -34.64 -25.16 14.99
N ASP A 51 -35.09 -25.57 13.81
CA ASP A 51 -34.32 -26.44 12.92
C ASP A 51 -33.09 -25.67 12.34
N ASP A 52 -33.28 -24.42 11.92
CA ASP A 52 -32.16 -23.57 11.52
C ASP A 52 -31.11 -23.49 12.63
N LEU A 53 -31.54 -23.21 13.88
CA LEU A 53 -30.67 -23.15 15.03
C LEU A 53 -29.93 -24.48 15.27
N SER A 54 -30.62 -25.61 15.13
CA SER A 54 -30.02 -26.93 15.30
C SER A 54 -29.01 -27.29 14.21
N ILE A 55 -29.21 -26.79 13.00
CA ILE A 55 -28.29 -26.97 11.88
C ILE A 55 -27.02 -26.10 12.05
N ILE A 56 -27.21 -24.82 12.38
CA ILE A 56 -26.06 -23.86 12.41
C ILE A 56 -25.29 -23.89 13.72
N TYR A 57 -25.90 -24.40 14.81
CA TYR A 57 -25.28 -24.44 16.12
C TYR A 57 -25.31 -25.88 16.67
N THR A 58 -26.01 -26.15 17.77
CA THR A 58 -26.02 -27.47 18.39
C THR A 58 -27.31 -28.24 18.00
N PRO A 59 -27.19 -29.48 17.43
CA PRO A 59 -25.99 -30.32 17.31
C PRO A 59 -25.21 -30.22 15.99
N GLY A 60 -25.76 -29.60 14.96
CA GLY A 60 -25.23 -29.65 13.59
C GLY A 60 -23.76 -29.19 13.47
N VAL A 61 -23.35 -28.14 14.17
CA VAL A 61 -21.98 -27.62 14.14
C VAL A 61 -20.92 -28.62 14.58
N LEU A 62 -21.30 -29.62 15.40
CA LEU A 62 -20.37 -30.65 15.87
C LEU A 62 -19.82 -31.49 14.72
N GLU A 63 -20.63 -31.73 13.67
CA GLU A 63 -20.15 -32.48 12.50
C GLU A 63 -19.09 -31.68 11.73
N VAL A 64 -19.28 -30.37 11.60
CA VAL A 64 -18.26 -29.48 10.98
C VAL A 64 -16.96 -29.50 11.79
N SER A 65 -17.06 -29.42 13.12
CA SER A 65 -15.91 -29.51 14.01
C SER A 65 -15.18 -30.87 13.89
N ASN A 66 -15.92 -31.95 13.79
CA ASN A 66 -15.37 -33.31 13.59
C ASN A 66 -14.62 -33.43 12.24
N LYS A 67 -15.15 -32.81 11.18
CA LYS A 67 -14.48 -32.77 9.86
C LYS A 67 -13.12 -32.04 9.96
N ILE A 68 -13.09 -30.92 10.63
CA ILE A 68 -11.86 -30.14 10.82
C ILE A 68 -10.87 -30.88 11.74
N LEU A 69 -11.37 -31.54 12.79
CA LEU A 69 -10.52 -32.34 13.67
C LEU A 69 -9.88 -33.53 12.93
N ALA A 70 -10.61 -34.16 12.04
CA ALA A 70 -10.13 -35.27 11.23
C ALA A 70 -9.13 -34.84 10.15
N ASP A 71 -9.35 -33.67 9.53
CA ASP A 71 -8.48 -33.05 8.54
C ASP A 71 -8.49 -31.53 8.70
N ASN A 72 -7.45 -31.00 9.33
CA ASN A 72 -7.31 -29.56 9.60
C ASN A 72 -7.32 -28.69 8.33
N SER A 73 -7.01 -29.26 7.16
CA SER A 73 -7.04 -28.50 5.90
C SER A 73 -8.46 -28.06 5.53
N THR A 74 -9.47 -28.77 6.01
CA THR A 74 -10.90 -28.50 5.75
C THR A 74 -11.43 -27.25 6.45
N ILE A 75 -10.67 -26.65 7.39
CA ILE A 75 -11.01 -25.37 8.02
C ILE A 75 -11.23 -24.27 6.98
N TYR A 76 -10.44 -24.26 5.90
CA TYR A 76 -10.57 -23.31 4.79
C TYR A 76 -11.85 -23.54 3.95
N LYS A 77 -12.41 -24.76 4.01
CA LYS A 77 -13.66 -25.09 3.31
C LYS A 77 -14.90 -24.72 4.09
N TYR A 78 -14.84 -24.82 5.41
CA TYR A 78 -16.02 -24.73 6.27
C TYR A 78 -16.08 -23.47 7.14
N THR A 79 -15.05 -22.63 7.14
CA THR A 79 -15.01 -21.42 7.97
C THR A 79 -14.62 -20.18 7.19
N LEU A 80 -14.73 -19.03 7.85
CA LEU A 80 -14.32 -17.72 7.31
C LEU A 80 -12.81 -17.60 7.06
N LYS A 81 -11.98 -18.54 7.55
CA LYS A 81 -10.52 -18.52 7.38
C LYS A 81 -10.09 -18.46 5.92
N SER A 82 -10.88 -18.97 5.00
CA SER A 82 -10.56 -19.00 3.56
C SER A 82 -10.39 -17.61 2.95
N HIS A 83 -11.09 -16.59 3.48
CA HIS A 83 -11.21 -15.26 2.85
C HIS A 83 -11.05 -14.10 3.83
N THR A 84 -10.42 -14.34 4.99
CA THR A 84 -10.28 -13.32 6.04
C THR A 84 -8.82 -12.94 6.31
N VAL A 85 -8.61 -11.66 6.61
CA VAL A 85 -7.33 -11.07 6.98
C VAL A 85 -7.45 -10.32 8.31
N ALA A 86 -6.49 -10.52 9.22
CA ALA A 86 -6.33 -9.64 10.37
C ALA A 86 -5.51 -8.41 9.97
N VAL A 87 -6.04 -7.20 10.20
CA VAL A 87 -5.32 -5.93 10.05
C VAL A 87 -4.79 -5.54 11.42
N VAL A 88 -3.50 -5.80 11.65
CA VAL A 88 -2.86 -5.68 12.97
C VAL A 88 -2.02 -4.41 13.03
N THR A 89 -2.24 -3.59 14.05
CA THR A 89 -1.50 -2.35 14.30
C THR A 89 -1.22 -2.16 15.78
N ASP A 90 -0.16 -1.41 16.08
CA ASP A 90 0.08 -0.80 17.39
C ASP A 90 -0.10 0.74 17.37
N GLY A 91 -0.50 1.30 16.22
CA GLY A 91 -0.77 2.73 16.04
C GLY A 91 0.45 3.63 16.14
N THR A 92 1.67 3.13 15.89
CA THR A 92 2.91 3.90 16.07
C THR A 92 3.42 4.61 14.83
N ALA A 93 2.80 4.41 13.66
CA ALA A 93 3.23 5.03 12.41
C ALA A 93 2.05 5.47 11.53
N VAL A 94 0.97 5.95 12.13
CA VAL A 94 -0.23 6.36 11.41
C VAL A 94 0.05 7.56 10.52
N LEU A 95 -0.30 7.44 9.24
CA LEU A 95 0.03 8.41 8.20
C LEU A 95 -0.41 9.83 8.56
N GLY A 96 0.55 10.77 8.58
CA GLY A 96 0.34 12.17 8.92
C GLY A 96 0.17 12.48 10.40
N LEU A 97 0.02 11.48 11.28
CA LEU A 97 -0.19 11.64 12.72
C LEU A 97 0.94 11.04 13.57
N GLY A 98 1.64 10.02 13.05
CA GLY A 98 2.73 9.34 13.76
C GLY A 98 2.24 8.36 14.82
N ASP A 99 2.83 8.42 16.01
CA ASP A 99 2.51 7.54 17.15
C ASP A 99 1.29 8.09 17.91
N ILE A 100 0.11 7.55 17.62
CA ILE A 100 -1.16 7.96 18.22
C ILE A 100 -1.81 6.88 19.11
N GLY A 101 -1.21 5.70 19.17
CA GLY A 101 -1.72 4.57 19.94
C GLY A 101 -2.84 3.79 19.25
N PRO A 102 -3.20 2.61 19.82
CA PRO A 102 -4.09 1.66 19.19
C PRO A 102 -5.54 2.14 19.05
N GLU A 103 -6.08 2.84 20.06
CA GLU A 103 -7.47 3.29 20.04
C GLU A 103 -7.69 4.38 18.98
N ALA A 104 -6.76 5.34 18.89
CA ALA A 104 -6.84 6.41 17.89
C ALA A 104 -6.56 5.91 16.48
N ALA A 105 -5.85 4.79 16.31
CA ALA A 105 -5.62 4.12 15.04
C ALA A 105 -6.85 3.33 14.54
N LEU A 106 -7.76 2.92 15.41
CA LEU A 106 -8.91 2.07 15.05
C LEU A 106 -9.72 2.61 13.85
N PRO A 107 -10.07 3.89 13.75
CA PRO A 107 -10.80 4.39 12.59
C PRO A 107 -10.04 4.23 11.26
N VAL A 108 -8.71 4.28 11.29
CA VAL A 108 -7.87 4.05 10.11
C VAL A 108 -7.91 2.58 9.72
N MET A 109 -7.81 1.67 10.70
CA MET A 109 -7.88 0.22 10.49
C MET A 109 -9.25 -0.24 9.98
N GLU A 110 -10.34 0.37 10.45
CA GLU A 110 -11.67 0.17 9.86
C GLU A 110 -11.71 0.62 8.40
N GLY A 111 -11.08 1.75 8.05
CA GLY A 111 -10.93 2.20 6.68
C GLY A 111 -10.18 1.19 5.83
N LYS A 112 -9.08 0.64 6.36
CA LYS A 112 -8.31 -0.41 5.69
C LYS A 112 -9.16 -1.67 5.46
N ALA A 113 -9.90 -2.11 6.46
CA ALA A 113 -10.80 -3.26 6.36
C ALA A 113 -11.91 -3.03 5.31
N LEU A 114 -12.49 -1.82 5.27
CA LEU A 114 -13.46 -1.43 4.26
C LEU A 114 -12.86 -1.52 2.84
N MET A 115 -11.64 -1.02 2.62
CA MET A 115 -10.98 -1.08 1.31
C MET A 115 -10.68 -2.53 0.89
N TYR A 116 -10.31 -3.41 1.82
CA TYR A 116 -10.19 -4.85 1.55
C TYR A 116 -11.49 -5.42 0.99
N LYS A 117 -12.62 -5.09 1.61
CA LYS A 117 -13.94 -5.58 1.19
C LYS A 117 -14.37 -4.99 -0.14
N GLU A 118 -14.37 -3.66 -0.27
CA GLU A 118 -14.92 -2.95 -1.44
C GLU A 118 -14.10 -3.17 -2.73
N LEU A 119 -12.77 -3.24 -2.60
CA LEU A 119 -11.89 -3.34 -3.75
C LEU A 119 -11.46 -4.78 -4.06
N GLY A 120 -11.38 -5.65 -3.05
CA GLY A 120 -10.83 -7.01 -3.17
C GLY A 120 -11.79 -8.13 -2.83
N ASP A 121 -12.95 -7.81 -2.26
CA ASP A 121 -13.90 -8.77 -1.67
C ASP A 121 -13.25 -9.69 -0.62
N VAL A 122 -12.29 -9.16 0.14
CA VAL A 122 -11.62 -9.82 1.27
C VAL A 122 -12.24 -9.29 2.56
N ASP A 123 -12.68 -10.18 3.44
CA ASP A 123 -13.15 -9.81 4.77
C ASP A 123 -11.94 -9.50 5.65
N ALA A 124 -11.90 -8.31 6.25
CA ALA A 124 -10.77 -7.91 7.09
C ALA A 124 -11.24 -7.39 8.45
N PHE A 125 -10.47 -7.72 9.48
CA PHE A 125 -10.80 -7.37 10.87
C PHE A 125 -9.69 -6.53 11.50
N PRO A 126 -10.01 -5.31 11.99
CA PRO A 126 -9.08 -4.50 12.77
C PRO A 126 -8.69 -5.18 14.08
N ILE A 127 -7.38 -5.27 14.33
CA ILE A 127 -6.80 -5.77 15.58
C ILE A 127 -5.78 -4.75 16.07
N CYS A 128 -6.20 -3.87 16.96
CA CYS A 128 -5.36 -2.82 17.55
C CYS A 128 -4.76 -3.32 18.86
N LEU A 129 -3.43 -3.35 18.97
CA LEU A 129 -2.71 -3.92 20.10
C LEU A 129 -2.14 -2.83 21.01
N ASP A 130 -2.47 -2.88 22.29
CA ASP A 130 -1.92 -1.99 23.32
C ASP A 130 -0.55 -2.48 23.81
N THR A 131 0.37 -2.63 22.85
CA THR A 131 1.78 -2.94 23.12
C THR A 131 2.65 -2.50 21.96
N LYS A 132 3.86 -2.04 22.26
CA LYS A 132 4.92 -1.69 21.29
C LYS A 132 6.06 -2.69 21.30
N ASP A 133 5.99 -3.73 22.12
CA ASP A 133 7.01 -4.78 22.19
C ASP A 133 6.89 -5.73 21.00
N PRO A 134 7.94 -5.88 20.16
CA PRO A 134 7.90 -6.78 19.00
C PRO A 134 7.60 -8.23 19.35
N GLU A 135 8.09 -8.73 20.48
CA GLU A 135 7.85 -10.12 20.89
C GLU A 135 6.40 -10.34 21.30
N GLU A 136 5.81 -9.39 22.02
CA GLU A 136 4.40 -9.46 22.39
C GLU A 136 3.49 -9.38 21.17
N ILE A 137 3.81 -8.50 20.20
CA ILE A 137 3.06 -8.40 18.92
C ILE A 137 3.14 -9.74 18.19
N VAL A 138 4.35 -10.28 17.98
CA VAL A 138 4.54 -11.58 17.30
C VAL A 138 3.77 -12.70 18.01
N LYS A 139 3.89 -12.78 19.34
CA LYS A 139 3.19 -13.79 20.14
C LYS A 139 1.67 -13.68 20.01
N THR A 140 1.13 -12.45 20.09
CA THR A 140 -0.32 -12.20 19.96
C THR A 140 -0.81 -12.57 18.58
N VAL A 141 -0.12 -12.17 17.52
CA VAL A 141 -0.49 -12.51 16.14
C VAL A 141 -0.51 -14.03 15.94
N LYS A 142 0.47 -14.77 16.49
CA LYS A 142 0.48 -16.24 16.44
C LYS A 142 -0.74 -16.85 17.14
N TYR A 143 -1.19 -16.28 18.23
CA TYR A 143 -2.37 -16.80 18.96
C TYR A 143 -3.68 -16.58 18.21
N ILE A 144 -3.81 -15.49 17.43
CA ILE A 144 -5.02 -15.22 16.65
C ILE A 144 -4.98 -15.83 15.24
N ALA A 145 -3.82 -16.19 14.72
CA ALA A 145 -3.61 -16.73 13.37
C ALA A 145 -4.50 -17.93 13.00
N PRO A 146 -4.92 -18.82 13.93
CA PRO A 146 -5.84 -19.91 13.59
C PRO A 146 -7.15 -19.45 12.93
N THR A 147 -7.64 -18.24 13.24
CA THR A 147 -8.88 -17.69 12.68
C THR A 147 -8.73 -17.14 11.27
N PHE A 148 -7.53 -16.62 10.92
CA PHE A 148 -7.30 -15.85 9.71
C PHE A 148 -6.56 -16.63 8.63
N GLY A 149 -6.89 -16.32 7.37
CA GLY A 149 -6.16 -16.84 6.22
C GLY A 149 -4.89 -16.05 5.89
N GLY A 150 -4.79 -14.80 6.39
CA GLY A 150 -3.62 -13.94 6.23
C GLY A 150 -3.53 -12.85 7.30
N ILE A 151 -2.36 -12.26 7.42
CA ILE A 151 -2.05 -11.19 8.38
C ILE A 151 -1.52 -9.96 7.63
N ASN A 152 -2.24 -8.87 7.70
CA ASN A 152 -1.77 -7.54 7.30
C ASN A 152 -1.24 -6.81 8.53
N LEU A 153 0.05 -6.52 8.56
CA LEU A 153 0.62 -5.55 9.50
C LEU A 153 0.43 -4.16 8.93
N GLU A 154 0.02 -3.20 9.77
CA GLU A 154 -0.32 -1.84 9.35
C GLU A 154 0.15 -0.81 10.36
N ASP A 155 0.67 0.32 9.89
CA ASP A 155 1.03 1.48 10.74
C ASP A 155 1.95 1.15 11.93
N ILE A 156 2.81 0.15 11.78
CA ILE A 156 3.85 -0.21 12.75
C ILE A 156 5.15 0.48 12.37
N SER A 157 5.75 1.22 13.31
CA SER A 157 6.92 2.06 13.03
C SER A 157 8.19 1.27 12.69
N SER A 158 8.97 1.82 11.74
CA SER A 158 10.33 1.38 11.47
C SER A 158 11.27 1.76 12.64
N PRO A 159 12.27 0.91 13.03
CA PRO A 159 12.67 -0.34 12.35
C PRO A 159 11.91 -1.60 12.81
N ARG A 160 11.06 -1.53 13.86
CA ARG A 160 10.39 -2.68 14.47
C ARG A 160 9.53 -3.49 13.49
N CYS A 161 8.85 -2.80 12.58
CA CYS A 161 7.98 -3.44 11.60
C CYS A 161 8.69 -4.51 10.75
N PHE A 162 9.98 -4.32 10.45
CA PHE A 162 10.77 -5.31 9.70
C PHE A 162 11.03 -6.57 10.51
N GLU A 163 11.39 -6.41 11.79
CA GLU A 163 11.65 -7.53 12.69
C GLU A 163 10.38 -8.35 12.93
N ILE A 164 9.26 -7.68 13.18
CA ILE A 164 7.95 -8.31 13.44
C ILE A 164 7.52 -9.10 12.19
N GLU A 165 7.58 -8.48 11.02
CA GLU A 165 7.21 -9.13 9.76
C GLU A 165 8.10 -10.33 9.48
N ASP A 166 9.43 -10.18 9.56
CA ASP A 166 10.38 -11.25 9.31
C ASP A 166 10.19 -12.46 10.26
N LYS A 167 9.86 -12.22 11.54
CA LYS A 167 9.58 -13.30 12.51
C LYS A 167 8.28 -14.01 12.16
N LEU A 168 7.21 -13.27 11.90
CA LEU A 168 5.90 -13.85 11.57
C LEU A 168 5.94 -14.65 10.27
N ILE A 169 6.63 -14.18 9.23
CA ILE A 169 6.81 -14.93 7.98
C ILE A 169 7.52 -16.28 8.22
N ARG A 170 8.49 -16.32 9.13
CA ARG A 170 9.20 -17.60 9.46
C ARG A 170 8.38 -18.54 10.33
N GLU A 171 7.48 -18.01 11.15
CA GLU A 171 6.80 -18.80 12.20
C GLU A 171 5.36 -19.16 11.86
N LEU A 172 4.78 -18.55 10.82
CA LEU A 172 3.42 -18.83 10.33
C LEU A 172 3.48 -19.46 8.94
N ASP A 173 2.49 -20.28 8.65
CA ASP A 173 2.31 -20.92 7.34
C ASP A 173 1.15 -20.31 6.53
N ILE A 174 0.80 -19.08 6.84
CA ILE A 174 -0.14 -18.21 6.13
C ILE A 174 0.55 -16.92 5.72
N PRO A 175 0.08 -16.21 4.67
CA PRO A 175 0.69 -14.97 4.22
C PRO A 175 0.68 -13.89 5.30
N VAL A 176 1.84 -13.30 5.54
CA VAL A 176 2.05 -12.11 6.37
C VAL A 176 2.65 -11.02 5.49
N LEU A 177 2.12 -9.82 5.57
CA LEU A 177 2.61 -8.67 4.80
C LEU A 177 2.39 -7.37 5.56
N HIS A 178 3.42 -6.53 5.63
CA HIS A 178 3.30 -5.14 6.08
C HIS A 178 3.00 -4.24 4.87
N THR A 179 1.77 -3.78 4.75
CA THR A 179 1.32 -3.11 3.52
C THR A 179 1.98 -1.76 3.27
N ASP A 180 2.35 -1.01 4.31
CA ASP A 180 3.11 0.25 4.16
C ASP A 180 4.48 0.03 3.52
N GLN A 181 5.08 -1.14 3.77
CA GLN A 181 6.31 -1.52 3.08
C GLN A 181 6.03 -1.86 1.62
N HIS A 182 5.21 -2.87 1.38
CA HIS A 182 5.21 -3.61 0.14
C HIS A 182 4.18 -3.12 -0.87
N ALA A 183 2.98 -2.73 -0.42
CA ALA A 183 1.95 -2.28 -1.36
C ALA A 183 2.32 -0.94 -2.01
N THR A 184 2.91 -0.01 -1.25
CA THR A 184 3.45 1.25 -1.78
C THR A 184 4.56 0.98 -2.80
N ALA A 185 5.48 0.06 -2.49
CA ALA A 185 6.58 -0.30 -3.40
C ALA A 185 6.07 -0.88 -4.73
N ILE A 186 5.01 -1.70 -4.70
CA ILE A 186 4.38 -2.27 -5.89
C ILE A 186 3.76 -1.18 -6.77
N VAL A 187 2.99 -0.27 -6.18
CA VAL A 187 2.34 0.82 -6.94
C VAL A 187 3.36 1.77 -7.55
N VAL A 188 4.40 2.14 -6.80
CA VAL A 188 5.51 2.95 -7.30
C VAL A 188 6.21 2.26 -8.47
N THR A 189 6.48 0.97 -8.35
CA THR A 189 7.12 0.18 -9.41
C THR A 189 6.25 0.12 -10.67
N ALA A 190 4.93 -0.09 -10.53
CA ALA A 190 4.00 -0.08 -11.64
C ALA A 190 3.99 1.27 -12.38
N GLY A 191 3.96 2.37 -11.62
CA GLY A 191 4.05 3.72 -12.18
C GLY A 191 5.36 3.97 -12.91
N ILE A 192 6.49 3.47 -12.41
CA ILE A 192 7.80 3.59 -13.09
C ILE A 192 7.78 2.78 -14.40
N ILE A 193 7.31 1.52 -14.40
CA ILE A 193 7.22 0.69 -15.60
C ILE A 193 6.52 1.45 -16.74
N ASN A 194 5.39 2.06 -16.47
CA ASN A 194 4.64 2.82 -17.45
C ASN A 194 5.30 4.17 -17.79
N SER A 195 5.87 4.86 -16.81
CA SER A 195 6.59 6.10 -17.05
C SER A 195 7.77 5.92 -17.99
N LEU A 196 8.51 4.81 -17.88
CA LEU A 196 9.66 4.51 -18.74
C LEU A 196 9.28 4.35 -20.20
N LYS A 197 8.10 3.78 -20.50
CA LYS A 197 7.58 3.71 -21.89
C LYS A 197 7.38 5.11 -22.50
N ILE A 198 6.91 6.09 -21.70
CA ILE A 198 6.67 7.48 -22.13
C ILE A 198 8.00 8.19 -22.36
N VAL A 199 8.92 8.12 -21.39
CA VAL A 199 10.19 8.84 -21.45
C VAL A 199 11.25 8.15 -22.30
N LYS A 200 11.00 6.90 -22.72
CA LYS A 200 11.88 6.04 -23.53
C LYS A 200 13.27 5.86 -22.89
N LYS A 201 13.29 5.50 -21.62
CA LYS A 201 14.51 5.18 -20.87
C LYS A 201 14.49 3.71 -20.46
N GLU A 202 15.68 3.11 -20.38
CA GLU A 202 15.86 1.73 -19.94
C GLU A 202 16.31 1.69 -18.48
N TRP A 203 15.93 0.61 -17.76
CA TRP A 203 16.24 0.46 -16.34
C TRP A 203 17.72 0.60 -16.01
N GLN A 204 18.59 0.04 -16.86
CA GLN A 204 20.04 0.00 -16.66
C GLN A 204 20.72 1.38 -16.74
N ASP A 205 20.01 2.38 -17.27
CA ASP A 205 20.52 3.75 -17.40
C ASP A 205 20.06 4.66 -16.26
N LEU A 206 19.12 4.19 -15.41
CA LEU A 206 18.45 5.02 -14.43
C LEU A 206 19.29 5.28 -13.19
N LYS A 207 19.40 6.56 -12.84
CA LYS A 207 19.76 7.03 -11.51
C LYS A 207 18.49 7.39 -10.76
N ILE A 208 18.21 6.64 -9.69
CA ILE A 208 16.98 6.77 -8.89
C ILE A 208 17.32 7.34 -7.52
N ILE A 209 16.62 8.38 -7.12
CA ILE A 209 16.73 8.95 -5.76
C ILE A 209 15.48 8.60 -4.97
N ILE A 210 15.65 7.99 -3.81
CA ILE A 210 14.56 7.71 -2.87
C ILE A 210 14.76 8.56 -1.62
N ALA A 211 13.86 9.50 -1.40
CA ALA A 211 13.80 10.31 -0.19
C ALA A 211 12.97 9.57 0.87
N GLY A 212 13.65 9.03 1.87
CA GLY A 212 13.06 8.23 2.95
C GLY A 212 13.71 6.87 3.11
N THR A 213 14.06 6.52 4.35
CA THR A 213 14.63 5.22 4.75
C THR A 213 13.75 4.52 5.78
N GLY A 214 12.46 4.81 5.75
CA GLY A 214 11.44 4.12 6.51
C GLY A 214 10.93 2.86 5.80
N ALA A 215 9.80 2.35 6.25
CA ALA A 215 9.16 1.14 5.73
C ALA A 215 8.99 1.17 4.20
N ALA A 216 8.29 2.16 3.66
CA ALA A 216 8.03 2.30 2.23
C ALA A 216 9.32 2.52 1.40
N GLY A 217 10.23 3.39 1.86
CA GLY A 217 11.45 3.72 1.12
C GLY A 217 12.39 2.55 0.94
N LEU A 218 12.64 1.77 2.00
CA LEU A 218 13.50 0.59 1.94
C LEU A 218 12.89 -0.53 1.11
N SER A 219 11.58 -0.74 1.20
CA SER A 219 10.89 -1.76 0.40
C SER A 219 10.80 -1.38 -1.06
N THR A 220 10.57 -0.09 -1.37
CA THR A 220 10.67 0.42 -2.74
C THR A 220 12.07 0.21 -3.31
N CYS A 221 13.12 0.50 -2.54
CA CYS A 221 14.48 0.23 -2.96
C CYS A 221 14.70 -1.26 -3.29
N ARG A 222 14.24 -2.17 -2.43
CA ARG A 222 14.38 -3.62 -2.63
C ARG A 222 13.70 -4.10 -3.91
N ILE A 223 12.44 -3.73 -4.12
CA ILE A 223 11.71 -4.18 -5.32
C ILE A 223 12.34 -3.64 -6.59
N LEU A 224 12.78 -2.37 -6.60
CA LEU A 224 13.42 -1.75 -7.77
C LEU A 224 14.76 -2.38 -8.12
N MET A 225 15.49 -2.93 -7.16
CA MET A 225 16.75 -3.65 -7.43
C MET A 225 16.56 -4.88 -8.32
N ASN A 226 15.36 -5.49 -8.36
CA ASN A 226 15.05 -6.60 -9.26
C ASN A 226 15.04 -6.19 -10.75
N PHE A 227 14.97 -4.90 -11.04
CA PHE A 227 15.02 -4.35 -12.39
C PHE A 227 16.43 -3.88 -12.80
N ASN A 228 17.41 -4.06 -11.91
CA ASN A 228 18.82 -3.74 -12.14
C ASN A 228 19.09 -2.29 -12.65
N PRO A 229 18.61 -1.25 -11.94
CA PRO A 229 18.89 0.14 -12.30
C PRO A 229 20.40 0.44 -12.21
N LYS A 230 20.85 1.48 -12.93
CA LYS A 230 22.25 1.95 -12.87
C LYS A 230 22.68 2.21 -11.44
N ASP A 231 21.91 3.00 -10.69
CA ASP A 231 22.12 3.24 -9.27
C ASP A 231 20.85 3.69 -8.57
N ILE A 232 20.73 3.35 -7.28
CA ILE A 232 19.73 3.89 -6.37
C ILE A 232 20.46 4.62 -5.24
N ILE A 233 20.09 5.86 -4.96
CA ILE A 233 20.61 6.64 -3.85
C ILE A 233 19.48 6.90 -2.85
N LEU A 234 19.63 6.39 -1.65
CA LEU A 234 18.73 6.66 -0.53
C LEU A 234 19.15 7.97 0.16
N VAL A 235 18.17 8.80 0.51
CA VAL A 235 18.40 10.04 1.25
C VAL A 235 17.47 10.08 2.46
N ASN A 236 18.01 10.34 3.64
CA ASN A 236 17.24 10.54 4.86
C ASN A 236 17.43 11.97 5.41
N ARG A 237 16.85 12.26 6.59
CA ARG A 237 16.97 13.58 7.23
C ARG A 237 18.41 14.07 7.45
N ASN A 238 19.36 13.16 7.56
CA ASN A 238 20.78 13.46 7.79
C ASN A 238 21.60 13.47 6.48
N GLY A 239 20.95 13.36 5.31
CA GLY A 239 21.59 13.39 4.00
C GLY A 239 21.65 12.03 3.30
N ILE A 240 22.56 11.93 2.33
CA ILE A 240 22.76 10.75 1.48
C ILE A 240 23.22 9.56 2.33
N VAL A 241 22.59 8.41 2.10
CA VAL A 241 23.00 7.13 2.69
C VAL A 241 24.16 6.55 1.89
N TYR A 242 25.23 6.18 2.59
CA TYR A 242 26.42 5.52 1.99
C TYR A 242 26.99 4.49 2.96
N ASP A 243 27.69 3.51 2.43
CA ASP A 243 28.32 2.45 3.23
C ASP A 243 29.37 3.03 4.18
N GLY A 244 29.29 2.63 5.45
CA GLY A 244 30.16 3.14 6.53
C GLY A 244 29.71 4.45 7.16
N ARG A 245 28.52 5.00 6.84
CA ARG A 245 27.96 6.16 7.55
C ARG A 245 27.55 5.75 9.00
N PRO A 246 28.05 6.45 10.05
CA PRO A 246 28.02 5.94 11.43
C PRO A 246 26.63 5.97 12.11
N ASP A 247 25.69 6.78 11.62
CA ASP A 247 24.36 6.99 12.21
C ASP A 247 23.26 6.08 11.61
N LEU A 248 23.66 5.08 10.83
CA LEU A 248 22.70 4.17 10.19
C LEU A 248 22.29 3.05 11.12
N ASN A 249 21.00 2.77 11.21
CA ASN A 249 20.52 1.53 11.83
C ASN A 249 20.93 0.30 10.99
N PRO A 250 20.89 -0.91 11.55
CA PRO A 250 21.37 -2.13 10.87
C PRO A 250 20.68 -2.40 9.52
N ILE A 251 19.40 -2.07 9.38
CA ILE A 251 18.61 -2.33 8.16
C ILE A 251 19.05 -1.36 7.05
N VAL A 252 19.14 -0.07 7.36
CA VAL A 252 19.61 0.95 6.43
C VAL A 252 21.07 0.71 6.05
N SER A 253 21.90 0.26 7.01
CA SER A 253 23.30 -0.08 6.77
C SER A 253 23.45 -1.24 5.76
N LYS A 254 22.57 -2.26 5.82
CA LYS A 254 22.54 -3.32 4.80
C LYS A 254 22.24 -2.77 3.41
N MET A 255 21.27 -1.85 3.29
CA MET A 255 20.94 -1.22 2.01
C MET A 255 22.06 -0.31 1.50
N ALA A 256 22.76 0.39 2.38
CA ALA A 256 23.89 1.25 2.02
C ALA A 256 25.03 0.52 1.31
N ARG A 257 25.19 -0.79 1.55
CA ARG A 257 26.22 -1.64 0.91
C ARG A 257 25.95 -1.96 -0.54
N VAL A 258 24.67 -1.90 -0.94
CA VAL A 258 24.20 -2.32 -2.29
C VAL A 258 23.63 -1.17 -3.11
N THR A 259 23.61 0.03 -2.55
CA THR A 259 23.13 1.28 -3.18
C THR A 259 24.24 2.33 -3.19
N ASN A 260 24.02 3.46 -3.90
CA ASN A 260 24.98 4.55 -3.97
C ASN A 260 26.39 4.06 -4.38
N ARG A 261 26.46 3.40 -5.53
CA ARG A 261 27.68 2.73 -6.04
C ARG A 261 28.88 3.68 -6.15
N ASP A 262 28.62 4.94 -6.51
CA ASP A 262 29.64 5.99 -6.63
C ASP A 262 30.01 6.63 -5.28
N LYS A 263 29.44 6.14 -4.16
CA LYS A 263 29.68 6.63 -2.80
C LYS A 263 29.51 8.14 -2.65
N VAL A 264 28.52 8.70 -3.34
CA VAL A 264 28.17 10.12 -3.27
C VAL A 264 27.83 10.48 -1.82
N LYS A 265 28.33 11.61 -1.34
CA LYS A 265 28.05 12.17 -0.01
C LYS A 265 27.41 13.54 -0.14
N GLY A 266 26.74 14.00 0.91
CA GLY A 266 26.10 15.30 0.95
C GLY A 266 24.61 15.18 1.31
N ASN A 267 23.83 16.11 0.80
CA ASN A 267 22.40 16.23 1.06
C ASN A 267 21.57 15.98 -0.23
N MET A 268 20.27 16.29 -0.19
CA MET A 268 19.38 16.12 -1.33
C MET A 268 19.84 16.89 -2.58
N THR A 269 20.46 18.06 -2.42
CA THR A 269 20.93 18.87 -3.57
C THR A 269 22.01 18.16 -4.37
N GLU A 270 22.91 17.45 -3.69
CA GLU A 270 23.95 16.65 -4.36
C GLU A 270 23.37 15.37 -4.97
N ALA A 271 22.44 14.71 -4.25
CA ALA A 271 21.85 13.46 -4.71
C ALA A 271 21.08 13.64 -6.03
N ILE A 272 20.26 14.70 -6.11
CA ILE A 272 19.26 14.89 -7.18
C ILE A 272 19.87 15.27 -8.53
N LYS A 273 21.13 15.74 -8.58
CA LYS A 273 21.78 16.10 -9.83
C LYS A 273 21.81 14.91 -10.78
N ASP A 274 21.40 15.16 -12.03
CA ASP A 274 21.34 14.17 -13.11
C ASP A 274 20.54 12.92 -12.75
N ALA A 275 19.61 12.99 -11.77
CA ALA A 275 18.72 11.91 -11.44
C ALA A 275 17.59 11.81 -12.46
N ASP A 276 17.28 10.57 -12.88
CA ASP A 276 16.18 10.28 -13.80
C ASP A 276 14.84 10.22 -13.07
N ILE A 277 14.87 9.68 -11.86
CA ILE A 277 13.67 9.47 -11.05
C ILE A 277 13.90 9.97 -9.63
N PHE A 278 12.94 10.72 -9.11
CA PHE A 278 12.81 11.04 -7.70
C PHE A 278 11.57 10.34 -7.13
N ILE A 279 11.72 9.67 -6.00
CA ILE A 279 10.64 9.00 -5.25
C ILE A 279 10.65 9.56 -3.83
N GLY A 280 9.64 10.33 -3.50
CA GLY A 280 9.43 10.91 -2.18
C GLY A 280 8.56 10.00 -1.30
N LEU A 281 9.12 9.52 -0.20
CA LEU A 281 8.49 8.66 0.80
C LEU A 281 8.93 9.12 2.20
N SER A 282 8.94 10.42 2.42
CA SER A 282 9.51 11.00 3.64
C SER A 282 8.63 12.07 4.28
N ARG A 283 8.82 13.32 3.92
CA ARG A 283 8.08 14.47 4.45
C ARG A 283 7.90 15.54 3.39
N SER A 284 6.95 16.42 3.60
CA SER A 284 6.69 17.56 2.72
C SER A 284 7.90 18.47 2.51
N LYS A 285 7.94 19.14 1.37
CA LYS A 285 8.85 20.25 1.02
C LYS A 285 10.35 19.92 1.07
N VAL A 286 10.74 18.67 0.79
CA VAL A 286 12.16 18.27 0.71
C VAL A 286 12.75 18.43 -0.69
N LEU A 287 11.91 18.58 -1.72
CA LEU A 287 12.33 18.83 -3.09
C LEU A 287 11.87 20.24 -3.52
N SER A 288 12.70 20.96 -4.24
CA SER A 288 12.38 22.30 -4.75
C SER A 288 12.44 22.35 -6.28
N THR A 289 11.75 23.33 -6.88
CA THR A 289 11.80 23.60 -8.32
C THR A 289 13.26 23.76 -8.83
N LYS A 290 14.13 24.39 -8.03
CA LYS A 290 15.57 24.52 -8.36
C LYS A 290 16.29 23.19 -8.42
N MET A 291 15.97 22.26 -7.51
CA MET A 291 16.51 20.91 -7.50
C MET A 291 16.02 20.11 -8.71
N VAL A 292 14.74 20.17 -9.03
CA VAL A 292 14.18 19.49 -10.21
C VAL A 292 14.85 19.95 -11.50
N LYS A 293 15.20 21.24 -11.63
CA LYS A 293 15.95 21.78 -12.78
C LYS A 293 17.33 21.14 -12.98
N THR A 294 17.89 20.51 -11.95
CA THR A 294 19.19 19.81 -12.04
C THR A 294 19.06 18.32 -12.35
N MET A 295 17.84 17.81 -12.43
CA MET A 295 17.59 16.41 -12.82
C MET A 295 17.87 16.18 -14.31
N ALA A 296 17.95 14.93 -14.68
CA ALA A 296 18.12 14.52 -16.07
C ALA A 296 16.92 14.96 -16.94
N LYS A 297 17.13 15.05 -18.25
CA LYS A 297 16.04 15.33 -19.20
C LYS A 297 14.94 14.28 -19.06
N ASN A 298 13.68 14.72 -19.19
CA ASN A 298 12.48 13.88 -19.01
C ASN A 298 12.43 13.23 -17.62
N ALA A 299 12.77 13.96 -16.58
CA ALA A 299 12.73 13.49 -15.21
C ALA A 299 11.30 13.06 -14.77
N ILE A 300 11.27 12.05 -13.92
CA ILE A 300 10.04 11.51 -13.30
C ILE A 300 10.08 11.88 -11.81
N VAL A 301 9.01 12.49 -11.30
CA VAL A 301 8.90 12.91 -9.90
C VAL A 301 7.66 12.30 -9.25
N PHE A 302 7.86 11.37 -8.33
CA PHE A 302 6.81 10.81 -7.48
C PHE A 302 6.94 11.40 -6.08
N ALA A 303 6.03 12.30 -5.72
CA ALA A 303 6.03 13.01 -4.44
C ALA A 303 4.85 12.50 -3.59
N LEU A 304 5.09 11.46 -2.78
CA LEU A 304 4.03 10.62 -2.19
C LEU A 304 3.77 10.88 -0.71
N SER A 305 4.48 11.84 -0.09
CA SER A 305 4.19 12.17 1.32
C SER A 305 2.81 12.80 1.50
N ASN A 306 2.18 12.48 2.62
CA ASN A 306 0.87 13.00 3.02
C ASN A 306 0.95 13.71 4.39
N PRO A 307 0.13 14.75 4.66
CA PRO A 307 -0.90 15.32 3.76
C PRO A 307 -0.33 16.19 2.63
N ASP A 308 0.89 16.71 2.77
CA ASP A 308 1.54 17.54 1.76
C ASP A 308 2.69 16.78 1.08
N PRO A 309 2.78 16.84 -0.27
CA PRO A 309 3.85 16.16 -1.01
C PRO A 309 5.23 16.81 -0.79
N GLU A 310 6.29 16.10 -1.16
CA GLU A 310 7.67 16.59 -1.14
C GLU A 310 7.88 17.82 -2.02
N ILE A 311 7.10 17.95 -3.07
CA ILE A 311 6.98 19.10 -3.96
C ILE A 311 5.58 19.10 -4.58
N MET A 312 4.99 20.28 -4.77
CA MET A 312 3.71 20.39 -5.47
C MET A 312 3.88 20.09 -6.96
N PRO A 313 2.88 19.47 -7.62
CA PRO A 313 2.97 19.11 -9.04
C PRO A 313 3.34 20.30 -9.95
N GLU A 314 2.72 21.46 -9.75
CA GLU A 314 3.01 22.68 -10.53
C GLU A 314 4.47 23.12 -10.38
N ASP A 315 5.06 23.02 -9.20
CA ASP A 315 6.46 23.33 -8.94
C ASP A 315 7.41 22.32 -9.58
N ALA A 316 7.04 21.04 -9.57
CA ALA A 316 7.80 19.98 -10.22
C ALA A 316 7.81 20.18 -11.76
N PHE A 317 6.65 20.47 -12.36
CA PHE A 317 6.55 20.79 -13.79
C PHE A 317 7.32 22.07 -14.14
N ALA A 318 7.27 23.13 -13.32
CA ALA A 318 8.06 24.34 -13.50
C ALA A 318 9.58 24.07 -13.40
N GLY A 319 9.97 23.02 -12.71
CA GLY A 319 11.34 22.50 -12.65
C GLY A 319 11.75 21.69 -13.87
N GLY A 320 10.84 21.28 -14.74
CA GLY A 320 11.12 20.49 -15.94
C GLY A 320 10.84 18.99 -15.80
N ALA A 321 10.15 18.56 -14.74
CA ALA A 321 9.67 17.19 -14.63
C ALA A 321 8.73 16.85 -15.80
N ARG A 322 8.88 15.68 -16.41
CA ARG A 322 8.03 15.20 -17.50
C ARG A 322 6.79 14.52 -16.98
N ILE A 323 6.92 13.74 -15.91
CA ILE A 323 5.85 12.99 -15.28
C ILE A 323 5.88 13.29 -13.78
N VAL A 324 4.71 13.59 -13.23
CA VAL A 324 4.55 13.82 -11.79
C VAL A 324 3.41 12.94 -11.28
N ALA A 325 3.62 12.30 -10.13
CA ALA A 325 2.61 11.56 -9.39
C ALA A 325 2.63 11.97 -7.91
N THR A 326 1.47 11.84 -7.26
CA THR A 326 1.34 12.16 -5.83
C THR A 326 0.49 11.12 -5.10
N GLY A 327 0.51 11.15 -3.77
CA GLY A 327 -0.42 10.39 -2.92
C GLY A 327 -1.78 11.10 -2.72
N ARG A 328 -2.08 12.15 -3.46
CA ARG A 328 -3.29 12.98 -3.29
C ARG A 328 -4.28 12.77 -4.45
N PRO A 329 -5.55 12.42 -4.15
CA PRO A 329 -6.53 12.04 -5.17
C PRO A 329 -6.98 13.17 -6.10
N GLU A 330 -6.77 14.43 -5.72
CA GLU A 330 -7.12 15.59 -6.55
C GLU A 330 -6.16 15.85 -7.71
N PHE A 331 -5.00 15.16 -7.75
CA PHE A 331 -4.02 15.28 -8.82
C PHE A 331 -4.00 14.06 -9.73
N PRO A 332 -3.59 14.20 -11.00
CA PRO A 332 -3.34 13.07 -11.87
C PRO A 332 -2.27 12.12 -11.30
N ASN A 333 -2.32 10.86 -11.74
CA ASN A 333 -1.39 9.82 -11.28
C ASN A 333 -1.43 9.64 -9.75
N HIS A 334 -2.64 9.53 -9.19
CA HIS A 334 -2.81 9.23 -7.77
C HIS A 334 -2.23 7.86 -7.45
N MET A 335 -1.16 7.82 -6.66
CA MET A 335 -0.51 6.59 -6.22
C MET A 335 -0.86 6.31 -4.76
N ASN A 336 -1.68 5.29 -4.55
CA ASN A 336 -2.06 4.81 -3.23
C ASN A 336 -1.90 3.29 -3.16
N ASN A 337 -1.51 2.79 -1.99
CA ASN A 337 -1.31 1.36 -1.73
C ASN A 337 -2.60 0.54 -1.89
N GLU A 338 -3.78 1.18 -1.87
CA GLU A 338 -5.10 0.59 -2.14
C GLU A 338 -5.18 -0.08 -3.51
N LEU A 339 -4.40 0.37 -4.48
CA LEU A 339 -4.30 -0.27 -5.80
C LEU A 339 -3.72 -1.70 -5.73
N ALA A 340 -2.97 -2.04 -4.68
CA ALA A 340 -2.20 -3.29 -4.62
C ALA A 340 -2.66 -4.26 -3.54
N PHE A 341 -2.83 -3.81 -2.28
CA PHE A 341 -2.96 -4.73 -1.15
C PHE A 341 -4.20 -5.65 -1.21
N PRO A 342 -5.38 -5.20 -1.71
CA PRO A 342 -6.52 -6.09 -1.78
C PRO A 342 -6.27 -7.27 -2.71
N GLY A 343 -5.68 -7.01 -3.88
CA GLY A 343 -5.33 -8.04 -4.86
C GLY A 343 -4.24 -9.01 -4.37
N LEU A 344 -3.25 -8.50 -3.63
CA LEU A 344 -2.18 -9.34 -3.05
C LEU A 344 -2.74 -10.42 -2.13
N PHE A 345 -3.56 -10.02 -1.16
CA PHE A 345 -4.15 -10.97 -0.23
C PHE A 345 -5.21 -11.85 -0.89
N ARG A 346 -6.04 -11.29 -1.77
CA ARG A 346 -6.99 -12.11 -2.53
C ARG A 346 -6.29 -13.24 -3.28
N GLY A 347 -5.23 -12.95 -4.04
CA GLY A 347 -4.49 -13.96 -4.78
C GLY A 347 -3.82 -15.00 -3.88
N ALA A 348 -3.20 -14.54 -2.79
CA ALA A 348 -2.58 -15.44 -1.82
C ALA A 348 -3.60 -16.37 -1.13
N LEU A 349 -4.78 -15.84 -0.77
CA LEU A 349 -5.85 -16.61 -0.15
C LEU A 349 -6.47 -17.62 -1.12
N MET A 350 -6.70 -17.25 -2.39
CA MET A 350 -7.26 -18.13 -3.42
C MET A 350 -6.53 -19.46 -3.51
N VAL A 351 -5.21 -19.40 -3.56
CA VAL A 351 -4.37 -20.61 -3.69
C VAL A 351 -3.81 -21.10 -2.35
N ARG A 352 -4.22 -20.46 -1.25
CA ARG A 352 -3.71 -20.76 0.10
C ARG A 352 -2.17 -20.71 0.12
N ALA A 353 -1.60 -19.61 -0.37
CA ALA A 353 -0.17 -19.40 -0.36
C ALA A 353 0.38 -19.37 1.08
N THR A 354 1.54 -19.95 1.30
CA THR A 354 2.19 -19.95 2.62
C THR A 354 2.85 -18.62 2.95
N SER A 355 3.18 -17.84 1.93
CA SER A 355 3.82 -16.51 2.07
C SER A 355 3.62 -15.67 0.82
N ILE A 356 3.85 -14.36 0.93
CA ILE A 356 3.94 -13.43 -0.21
C ILE A 356 5.42 -13.04 -0.36
N VAL A 357 6.08 -13.63 -1.37
CA VAL A 357 7.51 -13.43 -1.63
C VAL A 357 7.77 -12.31 -2.64
N GLU A 358 9.04 -11.95 -2.84
CA GLU A 358 9.42 -10.82 -3.69
C GLU A 358 8.98 -10.98 -5.15
N ASP A 359 9.07 -12.19 -5.71
CA ASP A 359 8.64 -12.45 -7.10
C ASP A 359 7.14 -12.19 -7.30
N MET A 360 6.31 -12.49 -6.30
CA MET A 360 4.88 -12.16 -6.33
C MET A 360 4.65 -10.64 -6.34
N LYS A 361 5.47 -9.87 -5.63
CA LYS A 361 5.38 -8.41 -5.57
C LYS A 361 5.80 -7.78 -6.90
N VAL A 362 6.87 -8.30 -7.51
CA VAL A 362 7.32 -7.89 -8.85
C VAL A 362 6.25 -8.23 -9.90
N GLY A 363 5.69 -9.43 -9.85
CA GLY A 363 4.58 -9.85 -10.70
C GLY A 363 3.38 -8.92 -10.55
N ALA A 364 2.96 -8.64 -9.31
CA ALA A 364 1.86 -7.73 -9.00
C ALA A 364 2.09 -6.32 -9.58
N ALA A 365 3.32 -5.79 -9.49
CA ALA A 365 3.64 -4.49 -10.08
C ALA A 365 3.51 -4.48 -11.61
N ARG A 366 3.96 -5.54 -12.27
CA ARG A 366 3.82 -5.71 -13.73
C ARG A 366 2.35 -5.88 -14.14
N ALA A 367 1.59 -6.67 -13.40
CA ALA A 367 0.17 -6.89 -13.63
C ALA A 367 -0.63 -5.58 -13.47
N LEU A 368 -0.37 -4.79 -12.42
CA LEU A 368 -0.98 -3.47 -12.23
C LEU A 368 -0.63 -2.52 -13.38
N ALA A 369 0.63 -2.46 -13.77
CA ALA A 369 1.09 -1.61 -14.88
C ALA A 369 0.41 -1.97 -16.21
N SER A 370 0.13 -3.25 -16.46
CA SER A 370 -0.47 -3.73 -17.70
C SER A 370 -1.93 -3.29 -17.92
N LEU A 371 -2.62 -2.86 -16.86
CA LEU A 371 -3.98 -2.34 -16.96
C LEU A 371 -4.09 -1.01 -17.70
N VAL A 372 -3.00 -0.25 -17.74
CA VAL A 372 -2.93 0.96 -18.55
C VAL A 372 -2.46 0.57 -19.94
N SER A 373 -3.38 0.55 -20.89
CA SER A 373 -3.05 0.20 -22.28
C SER A 373 -2.16 1.27 -22.92
N ASP A 374 -1.36 0.89 -23.93
CA ASP A 374 -0.49 1.83 -24.64
C ASP A 374 -1.27 2.98 -25.34
N ARG A 375 -2.58 2.81 -25.56
CA ARG A 375 -3.46 3.85 -26.12
C ARG A 375 -3.88 4.89 -25.08
N GLU A 376 -4.01 4.48 -23.83
CA GLU A 376 -4.43 5.34 -22.70
C GLU A 376 -3.22 5.97 -22.02
N LEU A 377 -2.05 5.34 -22.16
CA LEU A 377 -0.83 5.74 -21.50
C LEU A 377 -0.37 7.14 -21.92
N ASN A 378 -0.28 8.04 -20.95
CA ASN A 378 0.20 9.41 -21.13
C ASN A 378 0.74 9.97 -19.81
N GLU A 379 1.31 11.17 -19.81
CA GLU A 379 1.96 11.78 -18.64
C GLU A 379 1.03 11.98 -17.44
N LYS A 380 -0.29 11.96 -17.65
CA LYS A 380 -1.30 12.12 -16.60
C LYS A 380 -2.03 10.83 -16.25
N PHE A 381 -1.68 9.72 -16.90
CA PHE A 381 -2.32 8.43 -16.68
C PHE A 381 -1.29 7.29 -16.83
N ILE A 382 -0.51 7.04 -15.76
CA ILE A 382 0.54 6.00 -15.67
C ILE A 382 0.15 4.84 -14.75
N VAL A 383 -0.87 5.02 -13.94
CA VAL A 383 -1.48 3.98 -13.08
C VAL A 383 -2.99 4.05 -13.25
N PRO A 384 -3.71 2.93 -13.09
CA PRO A 384 -5.18 2.94 -13.14
C PRO A 384 -5.77 3.74 -11.97
N ASP A 385 -7.05 4.08 -12.09
CA ASP A 385 -7.82 4.66 -11.00
C ASP A 385 -8.05 3.63 -9.87
N VAL A 386 -8.07 4.08 -8.62
CA VAL A 386 -8.28 3.23 -7.45
C VAL A 386 -9.62 2.47 -7.48
N PHE A 387 -10.63 3.04 -8.12
CA PHE A 387 -11.95 2.41 -8.31
C PHE A 387 -12.02 1.46 -9.51
N ASP A 388 -10.94 1.27 -10.24
CA ASP A 388 -10.89 0.26 -11.31
C ASP A 388 -10.88 -1.15 -10.69
N LYS A 389 -12.02 -1.80 -10.70
CA LYS A 389 -12.23 -3.14 -10.13
C LYS A 389 -11.34 -4.23 -10.74
N ARG A 390 -10.70 -3.94 -11.89
CA ARG A 390 -9.75 -4.88 -12.50
C ARG A 390 -8.45 -4.98 -11.71
N CYS A 391 -8.07 -3.93 -10.93
CA CYS A 391 -6.80 -3.90 -10.20
C CYS A 391 -6.64 -5.10 -9.27
N ALA A 392 -7.60 -5.32 -8.38
CA ALA A 392 -7.52 -6.43 -7.44
C ALA A 392 -7.51 -7.79 -8.15
N LYS A 393 -8.30 -7.94 -9.22
CA LYS A 393 -8.36 -9.20 -9.96
C LYS A 393 -7.05 -9.53 -10.66
N VAL A 394 -6.48 -8.60 -11.44
CA VAL A 394 -5.26 -8.87 -12.21
C VAL A 394 -4.07 -9.15 -11.28
N ILE A 395 -3.98 -8.45 -10.17
CA ILE A 395 -2.96 -8.70 -9.15
C ILE A 395 -3.18 -10.07 -8.50
N ALA A 396 -4.43 -10.43 -8.17
CA ALA A 396 -4.73 -11.72 -7.54
C ALA A 396 -4.38 -12.89 -8.46
N ASP A 397 -4.74 -12.80 -9.73
CA ASP A 397 -4.42 -13.84 -10.73
C ASP A 397 -2.91 -14.02 -10.86
N GLU A 398 -2.13 -12.95 -10.92
CA GLU A 398 -0.67 -13.01 -11.03
C GLU A 398 -0.01 -13.54 -9.74
N VAL A 399 -0.45 -13.07 -8.57
CA VAL A 399 0.05 -13.55 -7.28
C VAL A 399 -0.21 -15.04 -7.11
N ALA A 400 -1.40 -15.52 -7.48
CA ALA A 400 -1.74 -16.94 -7.47
C ALA A 400 -0.86 -17.75 -8.41
N LEU A 401 -0.66 -17.26 -9.63
CA LEU A 401 0.19 -17.91 -10.63
C LEU A 401 1.64 -18.05 -10.14
N VAL A 402 2.22 -16.97 -9.63
CA VAL A 402 3.61 -16.99 -9.13
C VAL A 402 3.72 -17.88 -7.89
N ALA A 403 2.73 -17.89 -6.99
CA ALA A 403 2.70 -18.79 -5.85
C ALA A 403 2.75 -20.28 -6.27
N GLU A 404 2.01 -20.62 -7.30
CA GLU A 404 1.99 -21.99 -7.86
C GLU A 404 3.34 -22.36 -8.49
N GLN A 405 3.90 -21.47 -9.30
CA GLN A 405 5.20 -21.67 -9.94
C GLN A 405 6.34 -21.90 -8.93
N LEU A 406 6.26 -21.25 -7.79
CA LEU A 406 7.25 -21.36 -6.71
C LEU A 406 6.95 -22.49 -5.70
N GLY A 407 5.85 -23.22 -5.87
CA GLY A 407 5.46 -24.31 -4.95
C GLY A 407 4.98 -23.80 -3.58
N LEU A 408 4.54 -22.54 -3.49
CA LEU A 408 4.05 -21.92 -2.25
C LEU A 408 2.53 -22.09 -2.08
N ALA A 409 1.81 -22.54 -3.10
CA ALA A 409 0.37 -22.74 -3.10
C ALA A 409 0.01 -24.10 -2.48
N LYS A 410 -0.83 -24.10 -1.42
CA LYS A 410 -1.42 -25.33 -0.85
C LYS A 410 -2.66 -25.82 -1.59
N ASN A 411 -3.28 -24.95 -2.40
CA ASN A 411 -4.45 -25.26 -3.22
C ASN A 411 -4.23 -24.75 -4.67
N PRO A 412 -3.27 -25.33 -5.40
CA PRO A 412 -2.95 -24.89 -6.75
C PRO A 412 -4.12 -25.11 -7.71
N GLY A 413 -4.24 -24.26 -8.71
CA GLY A 413 -5.32 -24.31 -9.72
C GLY A 413 -6.63 -23.69 -9.27
N ASN A 414 -6.80 -23.37 -7.98
CA ASN A 414 -8.00 -22.68 -7.53
C ASN A 414 -8.01 -21.22 -8.01
N ARG A 415 -9.10 -20.84 -8.65
CA ARG A 415 -9.38 -19.46 -9.09
C ARG A 415 -10.74 -18.97 -8.61
N ASP A 416 -11.44 -19.79 -7.83
CA ASP A 416 -12.72 -19.45 -7.24
C ASP A 416 -12.53 -18.47 -6.06
N TRP A 417 -13.36 -17.44 -6.05
CA TRP A 417 -13.35 -16.43 -5.02
C TRP A 417 -14.77 -16.04 -4.61
#